data_0c30d6587ba584423ae4c55edb06ec4a
#
_entry.id   0c30d6587ba584423ae4c55edb06ec4a
#
_cell.length_a   1.000
_cell.length_b   1.000
_cell.length_c   1.000
_cell.angle_alpha   90.00
_cell.angle_beta   90.00
_cell.angle_gamma   90.00
#
_symmetry.space_group_name_H-M   'P 1'
#
loop_
_entity.id
_entity.type
_entity.pdbx_description
1 polymer ?
#
loop_
_entity_poly.entity_id
_entity_poly.type
_entity_poly.pdbx_seq_one_letter_code
_entity_poly.pdbx_strand_id
1 'polypeptide(L)'
;MLNTKNLFNLSIILLFALTLLPQAAFAYKESAAATDDAQFQKIDTVVGTGEEAEVGKTVNVHYTGWLYDESAPDKKGKKFDSSLDRKEHFSFMLGAGRVIKGWDQGVTGMKVGGKRTLIIPSSMAYGTRGAGNIIPPDATLIFDVELIGLKASSHY
;
A
#
# COMPACT_ATOMS: atom_id res chain seq x y z
N MET A 1 66.17 -34.41 -51.69
CA MET A 1 66.44 -32.99 -51.89
C MET A 1 65.64 -32.22 -50.85
N LEU A 2 66.29 -31.82 -49.81
CA LEU A 2 66.50 -30.40 -49.38
C LEU A 2 65.19 -29.67 -49.12
N ASN A 3 64.93 -28.97 -48.04
CA ASN A 3 65.78 -28.35 -47.02
C ASN A 3 64.88 -27.73 -45.97
N THR A 4 65.20 -27.95 -44.72
CA THR A 4 65.55 -26.95 -43.72
C THR A 4 64.64 -25.69 -43.57
N LYS A 5 64.16 -25.37 -42.44
CA LYS A 5 64.73 -24.57 -41.38
C LYS A 5 63.62 -24.10 -40.42
N ASN A 6 63.74 -24.51 -39.19
CA ASN A 6 63.96 -23.67 -38.03
C ASN A 6 63.30 -22.34 -38.08
N LEU A 7 62.52 -22.13 -37.03
CA LEU A 7 62.90 -21.05 -36.10
C LEU A 7 62.06 -21.15 -34.80
N PHE A 8 62.78 -21.25 -33.76
CA PHE A 8 62.39 -21.01 -32.36
C PHE A 8 61.53 -19.77 -32.25
N ASN A 9 60.47 -19.87 -31.56
CA ASN A 9 59.98 -18.72 -30.80
C ASN A 9 59.57 -19.15 -29.42
N LEU A 10 60.45 -18.86 -28.52
CA LEU A 10 60.35 -18.96 -27.08
C LEU A 10 59.37 -17.87 -26.62
N SER A 11 58.12 -18.20 -26.43
CA SER A 11 57.19 -17.27 -25.78
C SER A 11 57.04 -17.67 -24.34
N ILE A 12 57.59 -16.83 -23.51
CA ILE A 12 57.53 -16.81 -22.07
C ILE A 12 56.07 -16.84 -21.67
N ILE A 13 55.61 -17.94 -21.10
CA ILE A 13 54.32 -18.00 -20.42
C ILE A 13 54.53 -17.36 -19.04
N LEU A 14 54.17 -16.09 -18.93
CA LEU A 14 54.10 -15.40 -17.65
C LEU A 14 52.86 -15.95 -16.88
N LEU A 15 53.16 -16.81 -15.92
CA LEU A 15 52.17 -17.36 -15.01
C LEU A 15 51.71 -16.27 -14.06
N PHE A 16 50.64 -15.55 -14.39
CA PHE A 16 49.95 -14.69 -13.46
C PHE A 16 49.14 -15.59 -12.51
N ALA A 17 49.71 -15.87 -11.37
CA ALA A 17 48.96 -16.45 -10.25
C ALA A 17 47.99 -15.37 -9.75
N LEU A 18 46.75 -15.44 -10.27
CA LEU A 18 45.64 -14.62 -9.73
C LEU A 18 45.23 -15.24 -8.39
N THR A 19 45.76 -14.69 -7.31
CA THR A 19 45.33 -15.00 -5.96
C THR A 19 43.86 -14.56 -5.82
N LEU A 20 42.99 -15.55 -5.81
CA LEU A 20 41.57 -15.38 -5.52
C LEU A 20 41.46 -15.07 -4.02
N LEU A 21 41.43 -13.79 -3.64
CA LEU A 21 41.02 -13.37 -2.32
C LEU A 21 39.52 -13.69 -2.17
N PRO A 22 39.12 -14.37 -1.10
CA PRO A 22 37.71 -14.51 -0.81
C PRO A 22 37.17 -13.12 -0.47
N GLN A 23 36.39 -12.55 -1.38
CA GLN A 23 35.56 -11.41 -1.04
C GLN A 23 34.52 -11.93 -0.04
N ALA A 24 34.76 -11.62 1.23
CA ALA A 24 33.72 -11.71 2.23
C ALA A 24 32.59 -10.82 1.73
N ALA A 25 31.56 -11.45 1.19
CA ALA A 25 30.30 -10.81 0.96
C ALA A 25 29.80 -10.36 2.33
N PHE A 26 30.07 -9.12 2.67
CA PHE A 26 29.28 -8.43 3.67
C PHE A 26 27.86 -8.40 3.10
N ALA A 27 27.08 -9.39 3.50
CA ALA A 27 25.64 -9.29 3.41
C ALA A 27 25.26 -8.07 4.25
N TYR A 28 25.18 -6.92 3.62
CA TYR A 28 24.37 -5.85 4.09
C TYR A 28 22.97 -6.46 4.20
N LYS A 29 22.59 -6.82 5.40
CA LYS A 29 21.20 -6.98 5.74
C LYS A 29 20.64 -5.57 5.58
N GLU A 30 20.21 -5.28 4.36
CA GLU A 30 19.37 -4.15 4.05
C GLU A 30 18.18 -4.33 4.99
N SER A 31 18.23 -3.57 6.08
CA SER A 31 17.05 -3.32 6.89
C SER A 31 16.07 -2.78 5.87
N ALA A 32 15.13 -3.62 5.45
CA ALA A 32 13.96 -3.18 4.77
C ALA A 32 13.32 -2.17 5.73
N ALA A 33 13.73 -0.90 5.59
CA ALA A 33 12.85 0.18 5.92
C ALA A 33 11.57 -0.18 5.18
N ALA A 34 10.50 -0.40 5.92
CA ALA A 34 9.19 -0.63 5.34
C ALA A 34 8.91 0.60 4.46
N THR A 35 9.31 0.50 3.21
CA THR A 35 8.91 1.45 2.20
C THR A 35 7.41 1.30 2.11
N ASP A 36 6.70 2.37 2.39
CA ASP A 36 5.26 2.54 2.20
C ASP A 36 4.93 2.44 0.68
N ASP A 37 5.27 1.30 0.09
CA ASP A 37 5.10 1.00 -1.33
C ASP A 37 3.75 0.36 -1.63
N ALA A 38 2.88 0.19 -0.63
CA ALA A 38 1.52 -0.21 -0.90
C ALA A 38 0.83 0.93 -1.66
N GLN A 39 0.60 0.72 -2.94
CA GLN A 39 -0.16 1.68 -3.74
C GLN A 39 -1.59 1.80 -3.22
N PHE A 40 -2.16 2.99 -3.35
CA PHE A 40 -3.57 3.19 -3.09
C PHE A 40 -4.42 2.27 -3.97
N GLN A 41 -5.28 1.45 -3.35
CA GLN A 41 -6.13 0.49 -4.06
C GLN A 41 -7.58 0.60 -3.61
N LYS A 42 -8.48 0.44 -4.57
CA LYS A 42 -9.93 0.34 -4.40
C LYS A 42 -10.39 -0.98 -4.98
N ILE A 43 -10.91 -1.87 -4.14
CA ILE A 43 -11.30 -3.22 -4.53
C ILE A 43 -12.79 -3.38 -4.21
N ASP A 44 -13.66 -3.34 -5.22
CA ASP A 44 -15.07 -3.58 -5.02
C ASP A 44 -15.31 -5.07 -4.74
N THR A 45 -15.78 -5.37 -3.55
CA THR A 45 -16.18 -6.73 -3.15
C THR A 45 -17.67 -6.98 -3.43
N VAL A 46 -18.47 -5.90 -3.40
CA VAL A 46 -19.86 -5.88 -3.83
C VAL A 46 -20.11 -4.58 -4.58
N VAL A 47 -20.60 -4.66 -5.80
CA VAL A 47 -21.05 -3.48 -6.54
C VAL A 47 -22.48 -3.16 -6.14
N GLY A 48 -22.70 -1.98 -5.55
CA GLY A 48 -24.04 -1.52 -5.19
C GLY A 48 -24.88 -1.20 -6.41
N THR A 49 -26.19 -1.18 -6.23
CA THR A 49 -27.18 -0.87 -7.29
C THR A 49 -27.90 0.47 -7.09
N GLY A 50 -27.64 1.12 -5.94
CA GLY A 50 -28.26 2.40 -5.62
C GLY A 50 -27.54 3.60 -6.20
N GLU A 51 -27.84 4.78 -5.68
CA GLU A 51 -27.27 6.05 -6.11
C GLU A 51 -25.76 6.09 -5.87
N GLU A 52 -25.02 6.77 -6.76
CA GLU A 52 -23.57 6.87 -6.71
C GLU A 52 -23.11 8.00 -5.76
N ALA A 53 -22.04 7.71 -5.00
CA ALA A 53 -21.38 8.66 -4.13
C ALA A 53 -20.53 9.63 -4.94
N GLU A 54 -20.96 10.88 -4.97
CA GLU A 54 -20.30 12.00 -5.65
C GLU A 54 -19.77 13.01 -4.64
N VAL A 55 -18.73 13.75 -5.04
CA VAL A 55 -18.20 14.86 -4.24
C VAL A 55 -19.30 15.85 -3.91
N GLY A 56 -19.35 16.29 -2.66
CA GLY A 56 -20.35 17.22 -2.14
C GLY A 56 -21.58 16.55 -1.50
N LYS A 57 -21.80 15.26 -1.72
CA LYS A 57 -22.86 14.52 -1.02
C LYS A 57 -22.39 14.08 0.38
N THR A 58 -23.32 14.02 1.31
CA THR A 58 -23.05 13.38 2.61
C THR A 58 -23.28 11.89 2.48
N VAL A 59 -22.22 11.11 2.73
CA VAL A 59 -22.25 9.65 2.69
C VAL A 59 -22.44 9.10 4.10
N ASN A 60 -23.21 8.01 4.22
CA ASN A 60 -23.37 7.23 5.44
C ASN A 60 -22.76 5.85 5.18
N VAL A 61 -21.76 5.48 5.99
CA VAL A 61 -21.04 4.24 5.80
C VAL A 61 -20.96 3.42 7.08
N HIS A 62 -20.87 2.09 6.93
CA HIS A 62 -20.22 1.26 7.92
C HIS A 62 -18.80 0.97 7.47
N TYR A 63 -17.90 0.83 8.42
CA TYR A 63 -16.51 0.48 8.14
C TYR A 63 -15.86 -0.30 9.27
N THR A 64 -14.82 -1.02 8.93
CA THR A 64 -13.81 -1.54 9.85
C THR A 64 -12.44 -1.27 9.29
N GLY A 65 -11.51 -0.82 10.14
CA GLY A 65 -10.14 -0.48 9.77
C GLY A 65 -9.10 -1.30 10.54
N TRP A 66 -8.07 -1.72 9.81
CA TRP A 66 -6.93 -2.46 10.33
C TRP A 66 -5.62 -1.81 9.88
N LEU A 67 -4.57 -2.03 10.64
CA LEU A 67 -3.21 -1.84 10.15
C LEU A 67 -2.95 -2.87 9.05
N TYR A 68 -2.40 -2.43 7.93
CA TYR A 68 -2.02 -3.33 6.86
C TYR A 68 -0.86 -4.22 7.32
N ASP A 69 -0.99 -5.51 7.12
CA ASP A 69 0.03 -6.51 7.44
C ASP A 69 0.09 -7.54 6.30
N GLU A 70 1.16 -7.51 5.52
CA GLU A 70 1.35 -8.41 4.38
C GLU A 70 1.26 -9.89 4.76
N SER A 71 1.63 -10.24 5.99
CA SER A 71 1.65 -11.61 6.49
C SER A 71 0.32 -12.08 7.08
N ALA A 72 -0.59 -11.15 7.35
CA ALA A 72 -1.89 -11.47 7.94
C ALA A 72 -2.88 -11.98 6.89
N PRO A 73 -3.87 -12.80 7.29
CA PRO A 73 -4.98 -13.17 6.41
C PRO A 73 -5.68 -11.91 5.85
N ASP A 74 -5.92 -11.91 4.54
CA ASP A 74 -6.51 -10.76 3.82
C ASP A 74 -5.74 -9.44 4.01
N LYS A 75 -4.45 -9.52 4.44
CA LYS A 75 -3.59 -8.38 4.77
C LYS A 75 -4.11 -7.49 5.90
N LYS A 76 -5.04 -8.02 6.69
CA LYS A 76 -5.69 -7.34 7.81
C LYS A 76 -4.98 -7.70 9.12
N GLY A 77 -4.11 -6.81 9.57
CA GLY A 77 -3.41 -6.94 10.85
C GLY A 77 -4.28 -6.52 12.03
N LYS A 78 -3.74 -5.70 12.92
CA LYS A 78 -4.45 -5.25 14.11
C LYS A 78 -5.63 -4.33 13.74
N LYS A 79 -6.86 -4.70 14.15
CA LYS A 79 -8.03 -3.83 14.05
C LYS A 79 -7.83 -2.62 14.98
N PHE A 80 -8.10 -1.42 14.48
CA PHE A 80 -7.97 -0.21 15.28
C PHE A 80 -9.28 0.56 15.44
N ASP A 81 -10.24 0.40 14.53
CA ASP A 81 -11.54 1.07 14.64
C ASP A 81 -12.62 0.34 13.84
N SER A 82 -13.88 0.47 14.28
CA SER A 82 -15.05 -0.01 13.55
C SER A 82 -16.31 0.72 13.98
N SER A 83 -17.09 1.18 13.01
CA SER A 83 -18.43 1.72 13.23
C SER A 83 -19.42 0.67 13.68
N LEU A 84 -19.19 -0.60 13.32
CA LEU A 84 -20.05 -1.73 13.72
C LEU A 84 -19.96 -1.99 15.24
N ASP A 85 -18.79 -1.79 15.84
CA ASP A 85 -18.59 -1.94 17.29
C ASP A 85 -19.43 -0.92 18.07
N ARG A 86 -19.64 0.27 17.49
CA ARG A 86 -20.47 1.36 18.06
C ARG A 86 -21.94 1.24 17.67
N LYS A 87 -22.27 0.39 16.70
CA LYS A 87 -23.62 0.25 16.11
C LYS A 87 -24.17 1.56 15.54
N GLU A 88 -23.29 2.42 15.04
CA GLU A 88 -23.62 3.72 14.47
C GLU A 88 -22.97 3.88 13.10
N HIS A 89 -23.72 4.42 12.14
CA HIS A 89 -23.15 4.81 10.86
C HIS A 89 -22.19 5.99 11.03
N PHE A 90 -21.12 5.99 10.27
CA PHE A 90 -20.26 7.15 10.16
C PHE A 90 -20.69 8.00 8.96
N SER A 91 -20.93 9.27 9.20
CA SER A 91 -21.42 10.21 8.17
C SER A 91 -20.40 11.32 7.94
N PHE A 92 -20.09 11.60 6.69
CA PHE A 92 -19.20 12.70 6.32
C PHE A 92 -19.55 13.26 4.93
N MET A 93 -19.18 14.52 4.69
CA MET A 93 -19.29 15.12 3.36
C MET A 93 -18.11 14.70 2.51
N LEU A 94 -18.40 14.02 1.39
CA LEU A 94 -17.40 13.46 0.51
C LEU A 94 -16.65 14.56 -0.25
N GLY A 95 -15.32 14.45 -0.29
CA GLY A 95 -14.42 15.38 -0.97
C GLY A 95 -14.19 16.70 -0.23
N ALA A 96 -14.69 16.86 1.00
CA ALA A 96 -14.54 18.08 1.78
C ALA A 96 -13.29 18.11 2.68
N GLY A 97 -12.43 17.09 2.61
CA GLY A 97 -11.24 16.98 3.46
C GLY A 97 -11.56 16.77 4.94
N ARG A 98 -12.74 16.22 5.26
CA ARG A 98 -13.17 15.92 6.64
C ARG A 98 -12.64 14.57 7.14
N VAL A 99 -12.13 13.76 6.23
CA VAL A 99 -11.56 12.44 6.46
C VAL A 99 -10.19 12.37 5.80
N ILE A 100 -9.45 11.28 6.02
CA ILE A 100 -8.18 11.06 5.34
C ILE A 100 -8.38 11.04 3.82
N LYS A 101 -7.36 11.46 3.08
CA LYS A 101 -7.40 11.59 1.61
C LYS A 101 -7.82 10.30 0.92
N GLY A 102 -7.32 9.16 1.43
CA GLY A 102 -7.67 7.84 0.92
C GLY A 102 -9.17 7.54 1.01
N TRP A 103 -9.89 8.09 1.97
CA TRP A 103 -11.34 7.96 2.08
C TRP A 103 -12.09 8.86 1.10
N ASP A 104 -11.72 10.14 1.02
CA ASP A 104 -12.35 11.05 0.06
C ASP A 104 -12.25 10.52 -1.39
N GLN A 105 -11.09 9.97 -1.74
CA GLN A 105 -10.89 9.39 -3.07
C GLN A 105 -11.43 7.95 -3.18
N GLY A 106 -11.37 7.20 -2.09
CA GLY A 106 -11.72 5.78 -2.06
C GLY A 106 -13.22 5.53 -2.11
N VAL A 107 -14.03 6.35 -1.42
CA VAL A 107 -15.49 6.19 -1.35
C VAL A 107 -16.17 6.80 -2.58
N THR A 108 -15.55 7.78 -3.23
CA THR A 108 -16.06 8.36 -4.48
C THR A 108 -16.30 7.27 -5.53
N GLY A 109 -17.48 7.30 -6.14
CA GLY A 109 -17.90 6.33 -7.15
C GLY A 109 -18.47 5.02 -6.60
N MET A 110 -18.56 4.84 -5.27
CA MET A 110 -19.32 3.74 -4.69
C MET A 110 -20.82 3.95 -4.91
N LYS A 111 -21.55 2.87 -5.12
CA LYS A 111 -23.04 2.93 -5.15
C LYS A 111 -23.61 2.41 -3.85
N VAL A 112 -24.72 2.98 -3.44
CA VAL A 112 -25.44 2.53 -2.22
C VAL A 112 -25.71 1.01 -2.29
N GLY A 113 -25.42 0.33 -1.19
CA GLY A 113 -25.43 -1.14 -1.10
C GLY A 113 -24.10 -1.79 -1.50
N GLY A 114 -23.13 -1.01 -1.98
CA GLY A 114 -21.80 -1.49 -2.35
C GLY A 114 -20.88 -1.68 -1.15
N LYS A 115 -19.92 -2.58 -1.32
CA LYS A 115 -18.81 -2.81 -0.37
C LYS A 115 -17.48 -2.73 -1.10
N ARG A 116 -16.53 -2.05 -0.48
CA ARG A 116 -15.21 -1.80 -1.05
C ARG A 116 -14.14 -1.95 0.01
N THR A 117 -13.06 -2.67 -0.34
CA THR A 117 -11.83 -2.65 0.43
C THR A 117 -10.93 -1.55 -0.10
N LEU A 118 -10.42 -0.72 0.81
CA LEU A 118 -9.46 0.35 0.52
C LEU A 118 -8.12 0.00 1.16
N ILE A 119 -7.04 -0.04 0.36
CA ILE A 119 -5.67 -0.07 0.86
C ILE A 119 -5.11 1.33 0.68
N ILE A 120 -4.73 1.96 1.79
CA ILE A 120 -4.40 3.38 1.84
C ILE A 120 -2.98 3.55 2.36
N PRO A 121 -2.03 4.00 1.52
CA PRO A 121 -0.67 4.32 1.96
C PRO A 121 -0.68 5.44 2.98
N SER A 122 0.34 5.50 3.82
CA SER A 122 0.44 6.50 4.89
C SER A 122 0.35 7.93 4.38
N SER A 123 0.88 8.22 3.20
CA SER A 123 0.82 9.54 2.54
C SER A 123 -0.60 10.02 2.24
N MET A 124 -1.57 9.11 2.18
CA MET A 124 -3.00 9.39 2.02
C MET A 124 -3.81 9.12 3.29
N ALA A 125 -3.14 8.83 4.40
CA ALA A 125 -3.71 8.54 5.71
C ALA A 125 -3.15 9.52 6.76
N TYR A 126 -2.35 9.02 7.70
CA TYR A 126 -1.84 9.83 8.83
C TYR A 126 -0.36 10.16 8.73
N GLY A 127 0.33 9.74 7.66
CA GLY A 127 1.71 10.07 7.35
C GLY A 127 2.70 9.69 8.44
N THR A 128 3.79 10.45 8.52
CA THR A 128 4.88 10.26 9.51
C THR A 128 4.46 10.57 10.94
N ARG A 129 3.32 11.22 11.15
CA ARG A 129 2.81 11.54 12.49
C ARG A 129 2.06 10.36 13.12
N GLY A 130 1.40 9.52 12.31
CA GLY A 130 0.45 8.53 12.80
C GLY A 130 -0.76 9.17 13.48
N ALA A 131 -1.51 8.40 14.28
CA ALA A 131 -2.65 8.89 15.02
C ALA A 131 -2.73 8.27 16.42
N GLY A 132 -2.53 9.11 17.43
CA GLY A 132 -2.52 8.70 18.83
C GLY A 132 -1.54 7.56 19.10
N ASN A 133 -1.92 6.66 20.02
CA ASN A 133 -1.14 5.43 20.30
C ASN A 133 -1.65 4.23 19.50
N ILE A 134 -2.49 4.46 18.49
CA ILE A 134 -3.23 3.40 17.81
C ILE A 134 -2.67 3.15 16.40
N ILE A 135 -2.40 4.22 15.66
CA ILE A 135 -1.84 4.16 14.30
C ILE A 135 -0.39 4.65 14.35
N PRO A 136 0.58 3.76 14.10
CA PRO A 136 1.99 4.14 14.08
C PRO A 136 2.32 5.16 12.97
N PRO A 137 3.46 5.85 13.06
CA PRO A 137 4.03 6.57 11.93
C PRO A 137 4.17 5.67 10.70
N ASP A 138 3.95 6.26 9.53
CA ASP A 138 4.13 5.62 8.22
C ASP A 138 3.31 4.33 8.00
N ALA A 139 2.21 4.17 8.74
CA ALA A 139 1.36 2.99 8.64
C ALA A 139 0.47 3.04 7.39
N THR A 140 0.54 2.01 6.56
CA THR A 140 -0.47 1.69 5.57
C THR A 140 -1.69 1.12 6.27
N LEU A 141 -2.88 1.54 5.85
CA LEU A 141 -4.15 1.13 6.42
C LEU A 141 -4.96 0.31 5.42
N ILE A 142 -5.79 -0.59 5.94
CA ILE A 142 -6.78 -1.30 5.14
C ILE A 142 -8.16 -1.15 5.79
N PHE A 143 -9.16 -0.82 4.97
CA PHE A 143 -10.55 -0.65 5.43
C PHE A 143 -11.49 -1.46 4.57
N ASP A 144 -12.46 -2.10 5.20
CA ASP A 144 -13.68 -2.51 4.53
C ASP A 144 -14.74 -1.43 4.77
N VAL A 145 -15.32 -0.93 3.70
CA VAL A 145 -16.33 0.15 3.72
C VAL A 145 -17.58 -0.34 3.02
N GLU A 146 -18.72 -0.15 3.65
CA GLU A 146 -20.07 -0.38 3.08
C GLU A 146 -20.81 0.95 2.98
N LEU A 147 -21.26 1.31 1.79
CA LEU A 147 -22.07 2.50 1.58
C LEU A 147 -23.53 2.20 1.84
N ILE A 148 -24.03 2.75 2.96
CA ILE A 148 -25.40 2.51 3.42
C ILE A 148 -26.42 3.46 2.79
N GLY A 149 -26.02 4.72 2.58
CA GLY A 149 -26.90 5.73 2.01
C GLY A 149 -26.22 7.04 1.74
N LEU A 150 -26.94 7.91 1.04
CA LEU A 150 -26.55 9.26 0.69
C LEU A 150 -27.58 10.27 1.18
N LYS A 151 -27.12 11.47 1.52
CA LYS A 151 -28.00 12.64 1.69
C LYS A 151 -27.53 13.72 0.74
N ALA A 152 -28.47 14.38 0.08
CA ALA A 152 -28.17 15.58 -0.69
C ALA A 152 -27.55 16.64 0.23
N SER A 153 -26.56 17.40 -0.25
CA SER A 153 -26.10 18.58 0.44
C SER A 153 -27.26 19.56 0.57
N SER A 154 -27.67 19.86 1.79
CA SER A 154 -28.61 20.97 2.03
C SER A 154 -27.84 22.27 1.75
N HIS A 155 -28.09 22.88 0.61
CA HIS A 155 -27.70 24.25 0.41
C HIS A 155 -28.66 25.13 1.22
N TYR A 156 -28.18 25.69 2.31
CA TYR A 156 -28.75 26.84 2.99
C TYR A 156 -28.04 28.09 2.53
#